data_17dfc83e93568fd5444421828ab4d470
#
_entry.id   17dfc83e93568fd5444421828ab4d470
#
_cell.length_a   1.000
_cell.length_b   1.000
_cell.length_c   1.000
_cell.angle_alpha   90.00
_cell.angle_beta   90.00
_cell.angle_gamma   90.00
#
_symmetry.space_group_name_H-M   'P 1'
#
loop_
_entity.id
_entity.type
_entity.pdbx_description
1 polymer ?
#
loop_
_entity_poly.entity_id
_entity_poly.type
_entity_poly.pdbx_seq_one_letter_code
_entity_poly.pdbx_strand_id
1 'polypeptide(L)'
;MLRKKLVIMAAVILLQPNAFACSKITHNFGNNQIYTAHTFDFCMDTPVDIVVSPRGMQESGEVATGKNLMWTSKYASIMVREHFGDYSASPLGINQKGLGVHLLYLSSAQFPPYNSKQAGVSLFKFSKYILDNYASVAEVVKNIQHIQIVNFPITLHGMKVAFPAHFAFEDATGDSAVIEYIDGKLKIYHGKQYSVMTNEPRYDLQLANLAKYQRESSLYTANNLPGGAYSANRFIRAYYYNANLPTKPDRTRTPVAYMFSLINGVSSPYYANYSQNCGFDASGIASEDTWPTKWSAVLDNKNAILYFHNNSGESTLTVKLNDYDLNRGKAIVIN
;
A
#
# COMPACT_ATOMS: atom_id res chain seq x y z
N MET A 1 62.65 13.21 5.52
CA MET A 1 61.45 13.50 4.69
C MET A 1 60.33 12.53 5.07
N LEU A 2 59.45 12.92 5.99
CA LEU A 2 58.30 12.11 6.40
C LEU A 2 57.11 12.43 5.49
N ARG A 3 56.68 11.49 4.64
CA ARG A 3 55.43 11.61 3.86
C ARG A 3 54.25 11.38 4.79
N LYS A 4 53.51 12.43 5.13
CA LYS A 4 52.19 12.35 5.77
C LYS A 4 51.21 11.72 4.78
N LYS A 5 50.74 10.50 5.06
CA LYS A 5 49.58 9.90 4.35
C LYS A 5 48.33 10.59 4.87
N LEU A 6 47.69 11.37 4.00
CA LEU A 6 46.37 11.93 4.24
C LEU A 6 45.34 10.79 4.09
N VAL A 7 44.78 10.34 5.20
CA VAL A 7 43.63 9.42 5.18
C VAL A 7 42.37 10.28 4.99
N ILE A 8 41.81 10.27 3.78
CA ILE A 8 40.53 10.87 3.51
C ILE A 8 39.48 9.88 4.04
N MET A 9 38.96 10.21 5.21
CA MET A 9 37.81 9.50 5.80
C MET A 9 36.56 9.98 5.02
N ALA A 10 36.12 9.21 4.04
CA ALA A 10 34.85 9.45 3.38
C ALA A 10 33.75 9.28 4.42
N ALA A 11 33.16 10.37 4.87
CA ALA A 11 31.95 10.35 5.67
C ALA A 11 30.84 9.79 4.76
N VAL A 12 30.49 8.52 4.94
CA VAL A 12 29.25 7.95 4.42
C VAL A 12 28.14 8.64 5.19
N ILE A 13 27.55 9.67 4.62
CA ILE A 13 26.29 10.22 5.09
C ILE A 13 25.29 9.09 4.87
N LEU A 14 25.03 8.33 5.92
CA LEU A 14 23.87 7.45 6.00
C LEU A 14 22.66 8.39 6.02
N LEU A 15 22.10 8.66 4.83
CA LEU A 15 20.77 9.20 4.71
C LEU A 15 19.87 8.16 5.41
N GLN A 16 19.43 8.49 6.62
CA GLN A 16 18.45 7.68 7.33
C GLN A 16 17.18 7.69 6.49
N PRO A 17 16.70 6.54 6.02
CA PRO A 17 15.46 6.52 5.25
C PRO A 17 14.32 6.89 6.19
N ASN A 18 13.59 7.94 5.84
CA ASN A 18 12.39 8.36 6.53
C ASN A 18 11.41 7.19 6.57
N ALA A 19 10.89 6.87 7.74
CA ALA A 19 10.12 5.65 7.95
C ALA A 19 8.61 5.96 8.01
N PHE A 20 7.99 5.94 6.87
CA PHE A 20 6.54 5.74 6.76
C PHE A 20 6.21 4.27 7.01
N ALA A 21 5.05 3.96 7.53
CA ALA A 21 4.85 2.68 8.18
C ALA A 21 3.68 1.82 7.64
N CYS A 22 3.26 1.95 6.38
CA CYS A 22 2.29 1.00 5.79
C CYS A 22 2.94 -0.32 5.39
N SER A 23 2.20 -1.41 5.44
CA SER A 23 2.66 -2.74 5.01
C SER A 23 1.55 -3.47 4.26
N LYS A 24 1.93 -4.23 3.23
CA LYS A 24 1.06 -5.14 2.49
C LYS A 24 1.70 -6.51 2.42
N ILE A 25 0.93 -7.56 2.69
CA ILE A 25 1.40 -8.95 2.68
C ILE A 25 0.32 -9.85 2.10
N THR A 26 0.65 -10.59 1.02
CA THR A 26 -0.25 -11.58 0.43
C THR A 26 0.23 -13.00 0.76
N HIS A 27 -0.67 -13.86 1.20
CA HIS A 27 -0.42 -15.27 1.45
C HIS A 27 -1.39 -16.18 0.70
N ASN A 28 -0.88 -17.34 0.28
CA ASN A 28 -1.66 -18.39 -0.36
C ASN A 28 -1.75 -19.61 0.55
N PHE A 29 -2.94 -19.84 1.13
CA PHE A 29 -3.23 -21.02 1.96
C PHE A 29 -3.56 -22.28 1.14
N GLY A 30 -3.25 -22.30 -0.15
CA GLY A 30 -3.60 -23.38 -1.06
C GLY A 30 -5.04 -23.30 -1.59
N ASN A 31 -5.37 -24.12 -2.58
CA ASN A 31 -6.71 -24.20 -3.18
C ASN A 31 -7.30 -22.83 -3.59
N ASN A 32 -6.47 -21.92 -4.08
CA ASN A 32 -6.82 -20.54 -4.42
C ASN A 32 -7.42 -19.75 -3.23
N GLN A 33 -6.99 -20.06 -2.02
CA GLN A 33 -7.30 -19.29 -0.83
C GLN A 33 -6.27 -18.18 -0.66
N ILE A 34 -6.42 -17.11 -1.42
CA ILE A 34 -5.55 -15.94 -1.41
C ILE A 34 -6.10 -14.92 -0.44
N TYR A 35 -5.26 -14.52 0.51
CA TYR A 35 -5.58 -13.49 1.49
C TYR A 35 -4.48 -12.44 1.50
N THR A 36 -4.88 -11.18 1.62
CA THR A 36 -3.93 -10.06 1.68
C THR A 36 -4.21 -9.20 2.89
N ALA A 37 -3.19 -8.98 3.71
CA ALA A 37 -3.24 -8.08 4.85
C ALA A 37 -2.60 -6.73 4.51
N HIS A 38 -3.12 -5.66 5.11
CA HIS A 38 -2.68 -4.29 4.92
C HIS A 38 -2.73 -3.51 6.24
N THR A 39 -1.73 -2.65 6.51
CA THR A 39 -1.79 -1.61 7.53
C THR A 39 -1.80 -0.24 6.90
N PHE A 40 -2.60 0.66 7.44
CA PHE A 40 -2.51 2.08 7.18
C PHE A 40 -1.90 2.78 8.40
N ASP A 41 -0.69 3.29 8.21
CA ASP A 41 0.06 3.94 9.26
C ASP A 41 0.20 5.41 8.87
N PHE A 42 -0.26 6.30 9.74
CA PHE A 42 -0.28 7.73 9.45
C PHE A 42 -0.09 8.57 10.70
N CYS A 43 0.49 9.74 10.54
CA CYS A 43 0.79 10.67 11.63
C CYS A 43 -0.44 11.38 12.17
N MET A 44 -1.44 11.66 11.34
CA MET A 44 -2.67 12.35 11.73
C MET A 44 -3.84 11.38 11.86
N ASP A 45 -4.83 11.78 12.63
CA ASP A 45 -6.13 11.11 12.60
C ASP A 45 -6.93 11.67 11.42
N THR A 46 -7.26 10.78 10.48
CA THR A 46 -8.06 11.09 9.30
C THR A 46 -9.37 10.32 9.38
N PRO A 47 -10.51 10.95 9.02
CA PRO A 47 -11.76 10.21 8.92
C PRO A 47 -11.62 9.10 7.87
N VAL A 48 -12.11 7.91 8.20
CA VAL A 48 -12.11 6.73 7.34
C VAL A 48 -13.53 6.18 7.20
N ASP A 49 -13.90 5.81 5.98
CA ASP A 49 -15.11 5.07 5.71
C ASP A 49 -14.86 3.91 4.73
N ILE A 50 -15.84 3.02 4.61
CA ILE A 50 -15.80 1.93 3.64
C ILE A 50 -16.85 2.19 2.59
N VAL A 51 -16.45 2.12 1.33
CA VAL A 51 -17.32 2.38 0.19
C VAL A 51 -17.53 1.10 -0.60
N VAL A 52 -18.80 0.69 -0.75
CA VAL A 52 -19.21 -0.29 -1.73
C VAL A 52 -19.65 0.44 -2.99
N SER A 53 -18.88 0.30 -4.06
CA SER A 53 -19.12 0.94 -5.35
C SER A 53 -19.70 -0.08 -6.33
N PRO A 54 -20.93 0.12 -6.84
CA PRO A 54 -21.50 -0.75 -7.85
C PRO A 54 -20.85 -0.54 -9.22
N ARG A 55 -21.09 -1.47 -10.15
CA ARG A 55 -20.71 -1.30 -11.55
C ARG A 55 -21.64 -0.32 -12.26
N GLY A 56 -21.24 0.15 -13.44
CA GLY A 56 -22.01 1.09 -14.26
C GLY A 56 -21.93 2.55 -13.84
N MET A 57 -21.11 2.86 -12.82
CA MET A 57 -20.90 4.24 -12.38
C MET A 57 -20.07 5.02 -13.41
N GLN A 58 -20.50 6.25 -13.72
CA GLN A 58 -19.72 7.19 -14.50
C GLN A 58 -18.71 7.87 -13.58
N GLU A 59 -17.44 7.78 -13.92
CA GLU A 59 -16.33 8.24 -13.09
C GLU A 59 -15.38 9.16 -13.87
N SER A 60 -14.63 9.95 -13.13
CA SER A 60 -13.69 10.93 -13.65
C SER A 60 -12.34 10.82 -12.93
N GLY A 61 -11.26 11.14 -13.65
CA GLY A 61 -9.91 11.12 -13.11
C GLY A 61 -9.60 12.21 -12.08
N GLU A 62 -10.44 13.22 -11.96
CA GLU A 62 -10.32 14.33 -10.98
C GLU A 62 -8.91 14.95 -10.92
N VAL A 63 -8.31 15.22 -12.09
CA VAL A 63 -7.06 15.95 -12.13
C VAL A 63 -7.30 17.44 -11.87
N ALA A 64 -6.41 18.08 -11.11
CA ALA A 64 -6.55 19.48 -10.73
C ALA A 64 -6.58 20.44 -11.94
N THR A 65 -5.89 20.10 -13.01
CA THR A 65 -5.84 20.88 -14.26
C THR A 65 -5.70 19.95 -15.46
N GLY A 66 -6.24 20.35 -16.63
CA GLY A 66 -6.13 19.58 -17.88
C GLY A 66 -7.31 18.64 -18.12
N LYS A 67 -7.07 17.53 -18.81
CA LYS A 67 -8.12 16.59 -19.23
C LYS A 67 -8.29 15.45 -18.23
N ASN A 68 -9.51 15.27 -17.74
CA ASN A 68 -9.86 14.09 -16.96
C ASN A 68 -10.00 12.86 -17.85
N LEU A 69 -9.43 11.75 -17.41
CA LEU A 69 -9.79 10.44 -17.92
C LEU A 69 -11.20 10.11 -17.44
N MET A 70 -12.10 9.78 -18.37
CA MET A 70 -13.49 9.41 -18.07
C MET A 70 -13.67 7.92 -18.30
N TRP A 71 -14.41 7.24 -17.40
CA TRP A 71 -14.72 5.81 -17.58
C TRP A 71 -16.07 5.45 -16.98
N THR A 72 -16.56 4.28 -17.36
CA THR A 72 -17.68 3.63 -16.71
C THR A 72 -17.18 2.40 -15.97
N SER A 73 -17.47 2.27 -14.68
CA SER A 73 -17.00 1.13 -13.88
C SER A 73 -17.54 -0.19 -14.43
N LYS A 74 -16.62 -1.10 -14.80
CA LYS A 74 -16.94 -2.45 -15.27
C LYS A 74 -17.22 -3.40 -14.12
N TYR A 75 -16.54 -3.17 -13.00
CA TYR A 75 -16.59 -4.04 -11.83
C TYR A 75 -17.02 -3.26 -10.60
N ALA A 76 -17.82 -3.92 -9.76
CA ALA A 76 -18.11 -3.43 -8.42
C ALA A 76 -16.93 -3.66 -7.50
N SER A 77 -16.78 -2.83 -6.46
CA SER A 77 -15.64 -2.89 -5.53
C SER A 77 -16.01 -2.49 -4.10
N ILE A 78 -15.20 -2.94 -3.15
CA ILE A 78 -15.12 -2.41 -1.79
C ILE A 78 -13.81 -1.64 -1.67
N MET A 79 -13.85 -0.45 -1.11
CA MET A 79 -12.67 0.39 -0.88
C MET A 79 -12.69 0.92 0.56
N VAL A 80 -11.54 0.93 1.21
CA VAL A 80 -11.29 1.74 2.40
C VAL A 80 -10.87 3.11 1.91
N ARG A 81 -11.60 4.14 2.32
CA ARG A 81 -11.41 5.51 1.85
C ARG A 81 -11.00 6.43 3.00
N GLU A 82 -9.85 7.05 2.86
CA GLU A 82 -9.30 8.06 3.76
C GLU A 82 -9.63 9.46 3.27
N HIS A 83 -9.96 10.36 4.20
CA HIS A 83 -10.29 11.74 3.90
C HIS A 83 -9.16 12.69 4.31
N PHE A 84 -8.68 13.49 3.37
CA PHE A 84 -7.60 14.47 3.52
C PHE A 84 -8.14 15.87 3.19
N GLY A 85 -8.91 16.46 4.12
CA GLY A 85 -9.63 17.70 3.85
C GLY A 85 -10.69 17.52 2.76
N ASP A 86 -10.59 18.29 1.68
CA ASP A 86 -11.50 18.22 0.53
C ASP A 86 -11.22 17.04 -0.41
N TYR A 87 -10.13 16.29 -0.18
CA TYR A 87 -9.72 15.16 -1.00
C TYR A 87 -9.93 13.84 -0.26
N SER A 88 -10.09 12.79 -1.02
CA SER A 88 -10.11 11.44 -0.47
C SER A 88 -9.35 10.46 -1.37
N ALA A 89 -8.64 9.52 -0.75
CA ALA A 89 -7.94 8.44 -1.45
C ALA A 89 -8.36 7.10 -0.90
N SER A 90 -8.23 6.05 -1.70
CA SER A 90 -8.44 4.68 -1.24
C SER A 90 -7.11 3.93 -1.24
N PRO A 91 -6.44 3.86 -0.07
CA PRO A 91 -5.18 3.13 0.04
C PRO A 91 -5.35 1.61 -0.10
N LEU A 92 -6.57 1.11 0.06
CA LEU A 92 -6.92 -0.30 -0.04
C LEU A 92 -8.27 -0.47 -0.72
N GLY A 93 -8.38 -1.48 -1.59
CA GLY A 93 -9.66 -1.93 -2.14
C GLY A 93 -9.57 -3.25 -2.85
N ILE A 94 -10.73 -3.84 -3.10
CA ILE A 94 -10.89 -5.11 -3.82
C ILE A 94 -12.13 -5.05 -4.71
N ASN A 95 -12.04 -5.61 -5.91
CA ASN A 95 -13.20 -5.69 -6.80
C ASN A 95 -13.83 -7.09 -6.84
N GLN A 96 -14.98 -7.20 -7.50
CA GLN A 96 -15.76 -8.46 -7.65
C GLN A 96 -15.00 -9.58 -8.37
N LYS A 97 -13.85 -9.30 -9.00
CA LYS A 97 -12.98 -10.29 -9.64
C LYS A 97 -11.84 -10.76 -8.72
N GLY A 98 -11.77 -10.20 -7.51
CA GLY A 98 -10.72 -10.51 -6.54
C GLY A 98 -9.41 -9.77 -6.78
N LEU A 99 -9.39 -8.80 -7.70
CA LEU A 99 -8.24 -7.89 -7.85
C LEU A 99 -8.21 -6.95 -6.66
N GLY A 100 -7.12 -6.99 -5.90
CA GLY A 100 -6.80 -6.07 -4.83
C GLY A 100 -5.87 -4.96 -5.31
N VAL A 101 -6.00 -3.76 -4.74
CA VAL A 101 -5.11 -2.62 -4.95
C VAL A 101 -4.67 -2.06 -3.61
N HIS A 102 -3.37 -1.75 -3.51
CA HIS A 102 -2.74 -1.15 -2.34
C HIS A 102 -1.91 0.05 -2.78
N LEU A 103 -2.10 1.16 -2.10
CA LEU A 103 -1.35 2.39 -2.29
C LEU A 103 -0.61 2.69 -0.99
N LEU A 104 0.72 2.72 -1.05
CA LEU A 104 1.59 3.05 0.07
C LEU A 104 2.43 4.27 -0.28
N TYR A 105 2.79 5.03 0.73
CA TYR A 105 3.68 6.16 0.56
C TYR A 105 5.11 5.69 0.21
N LEU A 106 5.75 6.40 -0.74
CA LEU A 106 7.15 6.20 -1.11
C LEU A 106 7.76 7.57 -1.46
N SER A 107 8.53 8.17 -0.56
CA SER A 107 9.06 9.53 -0.72
C SER A 107 9.94 9.67 -1.97
N SER A 108 10.64 8.59 -2.36
CA SER A 108 11.48 8.53 -3.54
C SER A 108 10.70 8.35 -4.87
N ALA A 109 9.35 8.18 -4.81
CA ALA A 109 8.56 8.05 -6.02
C ALA A 109 8.49 9.36 -6.80
N GLN A 110 8.82 9.29 -8.08
CA GLN A 110 8.79 10.42 -9.02
C GLN A 110 8.03 10.02 -10.27
N PHE A 111 6.81 10.54 -10.40
CA PHE A 111 5.98 10.30 -11.57
C PHE A 111 6.56 11.01 -12.80
N PRO A 112 6.24 10.53 -14.03
CA PRO A 112 6.57 11.25 -15.25
C PRO A 112 6.02 12.69 -15.24
N PRO A 113 6.63 13.63 -15.97
CA PRO A 113 6.10 14.98 -16.10
C PRO A 113 4.66 14.96 -16.63
N TYR A 114 3.80 15.76 -16.01
CA TYR A 114 2.40 15.88 -16.41
C TYR A 114 2.24 16.47 -17.81
N ASN A 115 1.48 15.79 -18.66
CA ASN A 115 1.11 16.25 -19.98
C ASN A 115 -0.38 16.65 -20.01
N SER A 116 -0.68 17.95 -19.97
CA SER A 116 -2.05 18.47 -19.96
C SER A 116 -2.87 18.15 -21.22
N LYS A 117 -2.22 17.74 -22.32
CA LYS A 117 -2.89 17.34 -23.56
C LYS A 117 -3.41 15.89 -23.50
N GLN A 118 -2.88 15.07 -22.61
CA GLN A 118 -3.30 13.69 -22.38
C GLN A 118 -4.26 13.61 -21.20
N ALA A 119 -5.31 12.78 -21.34
CA ALA A 119 -6.22 12.53 -20.23
C ALA A 119 -5.50 11.79 -19.08
N GLY A 120 -5.75 12.23 -17.85
CA GLY A 120 -5.11 11.70 -16.67
C GLY A 120 -6.08 11.28 -15.59
N VAL A 121 -5.59 10.48 -14.67
CA VAL A 121 -6.26 10.12 -13.41
C VAL A 121 -5.42 10.62 -12.24
N SER A 122 -6.05 11.31 -11.30
CA SER A 122 -5.35 11.76 -10.09
C SER A 122 -4.91 10.57 -9.25
N LEU A 123 -3.85 10.74 -8.47
CA LEU A 123 -3.41 9.73 -7.53
C LEU A 123 -4.55 9.33 -6.56
N PHE A 124 -5.39 10.28 -6.18
CA PHE A 124 -6.54 10.07 -5.28
C PHE A 124 -7.63 9.17 -5.88
N LYS A 125 -7.76 9.13 -7.23
CA LYS A 125 -8.73 8.29 -7.96
C LYS A 125 -8.11 7.03 -8.56
N PHE A 126 -6.80 6.88 -8.47
CA PHE A 126 -6.09 5.80 -9.16
C PHE A 126 -6.54 4.40 -8.73
N SER A 127 -6.68 4.15 -7.41
CA SER A 127 -7.18 2.86 -6.91
C SER A 127 -8.57 2.52 -7.44
N LYS A 128 -9.48 3.52 -7.46
CA LYS A 128 -10.83 3.37 -8.01
C LYS A 128 -10.77 3.02 -9.51
N TYR A 129 -9.95 3.75 -10.29
CA TYR A 129 -9.76 3.48 -11.70
C TYR A 129 -9.30 2.05 -11.98
N ILE A 130 -8.34 1.55 -11.22
CA ILE A 130 -7.84 0.18 -11.35
C ILE A 130 -8.94 -0.84 -11.05
N LEU A 131 -9.61 -0.70 -9.91
CA LEU A 131 -10.67 -1.64 -9.49
C LEU A 131 -11.86 -1.68 -10.45
N ASP A 132 -12.18 -0.53 -11.05
CA ASP A 132 -13.30 -0.40 -11.98
C ASP A 132 -13.03 -1.04 -13.34
N ASN A 133 -11.76 -1.08 -13.78
CA ASN A 133 -11.45 -1.37 -15.17
C ASN A 133 -10.77 -2.72 -15.42
N TYR A 134 -10.08 -3.28 -14.41
CA TYR A 134 -9.27 -4.48 -14.57
C TYR A 134 -9.75 -5.63 -13.70
N ALA A 135 -9.62 -6.87 -14.22
CA ALA A 135 -10.03 -8.09 -13.53
C ALA A 135 -8.86 -8.83 -12.87
N SER A 136 -7.62 -8.56 -13.28
CA SER A 136 -6.45 -9.30 -12.85
C SER A 136 -5.19 -8.45 -12.80
N VAL A 137 -4.18 -8.93 -12.08
CA VAL A 137 -2.84 -8.33 -12.05
C VAL A 137 -2.22 -8.26 -13.45
N ALA A 138 -2.37 -9.31 -14.24
CA ALA A 138 -1.85 -9.34 -15.61
C ALA A 138 -2.45 -8.23 -16.50
N GLU A 139 -3.76 -7.92 -16.34
CA GLU A 139 -4.39 -6.81 -17.05
C GLU A 139 -3.84 -5.46 -16.60
N VAL A 140 -3.63 -5.26 -15.28
CA VAL A 140 -3.01 -4.04 -14.76
C VAL A 140 -1.61 -3.86 -15.33
N VAL A 141 -0.75 -4.86 -15.22
CA VAL A 141 0.64 -4.83 -15.69
C VAL A 141 0.73 -4.51 -17.19
N LYS A 142 -0.17 -5.09 -17.99
CA LYS A 142 -0.23 -4.85 -19.44
C LYS A 142 -0.58 -3.40 -19.78
N ASN A 143 -1.43 -2.75 -18.99
CA ASN A 143 -2.04 -1.48 -19.34
C ASN A 143 -1.47 -0.27 -18.58
N ILE A 144 -0.78 -0.47 -17.45
CA ILE A 144 -0.33 0.61 -16.55
C ILE A 144 0.52 1.68 -17.27
N GLN A 145 1.32 1.29 -18.25
CA GLN A 145 2.16 2.20 -19.03
C GLN A 145 1.38 3.22 -19.87
N HIS A 146 0.09 2.96 -20.10
CA HIS A 146 -0.81 3.84 -20.89
C HIS A 146 -1.63 4.77 -20.00
N ILE A 147 -1.49 4.68 -18.68
CA ILE A 147 -2.24 5.48 -17.71
C ILE A 147 -1.37 6.66 -17.27
N GLN A 148 -1.82 7.89 -17.51
CA GLN A 148 -1.19 9.06 -16.93
C GLN A 148 -1.71 9.25 -15.50
N ILE A 149 -0.88 8.92 -14.50
CA ILE A 149 -1.17 9.21 -13.09
C ILE A 149 -0.71 10.64 -12.80
N VAL A 150 -1.61 11.45 -12.24
CA VAL A 150 -1.33 12.84 -11.91
C VAL A 150 -1.27 12.97 -10.39
N ASN A 151 -0.06 13.19 -9.88
CA ASN A 151 0.16 13.52 -8.48
C ASN A 151 0.31 15.05 -8.35
N PHE A 152 -0.46 15.64 -7.45
CA PHE A 152 -0.38 17.08 -7.15
C PHE A 152 -0.48 17.28 -5.63
N PRO A 153 0.22 18.30 -5.09
CA PRO A 153 0.15 18.61 -3.67
C PRO A 153 -1.24 19.16 -3.32
N ILE A 154 -1.74 18.75 -2.15
CA ILE A 154 -2.97 19.28 -1.56
C ILE A 154 -2.64 20.15 -0.35
N THR A 155 -3.59 20.96 0.10
CA THR A 155 -3.47 21.69 1.35
C THR A 155 -4.16 20.90 2.45
N LEU A 156 -3.39 20.50 3.47
CA LEU A 156 -3.87 19.79 4.64
C LEU A 156 -3.44 20.55 5.89
N HIS A 157 -4.39 20.98 6.71
CA HIS A 157 -4.16 21.83 7.89
C HIS A 157 -3.28 23.08 7.62
N GLY A 158 -3.46 23.70 6.45
CA GLY A 158 -2.70 24.89 6.05
C GLY A 158 -1.31 24.60 5.47
N MET A 159 -0.87 23.35 5.45
CA MET A 159 0.40 22.91 4.86
C MET A 159 0.19 22.32 3.47
N LYS A 160 1.09 22.59 2.53
CA LYS A 160 1.13 21.85 1.26
C LYS A 160 1.77 20.48 1.49
N VAL A 161 1.00 19.43 1.19
CA VAL A 161 1.41 18.04 1.38
C VAL A 161 1.41 17.33 0.03
N ALA A 162 2.52 16.69 -0.32
CA ALA A 162 2.61 15.78 -1.44
C ALA A 162 2.50 14.32 -0.94
N PHE A 163 1.83 13.48 -1.72
CA PHE A 163 1.69 12.05 -1.44
C PHE A 163 2.35 11.23 -2.55
N PRO A 164 3.70 11.23 -2.65
CA PRO A 164 4.36 10.31 -3.56
C PRO A 164 4.06 8.88 -3.11
N ALA A 165 3.74 8.01 -4.05
CA ALA A 165 3.27 6.67 -3.72
C ALA A 165 3.77 5.61 -4.69
N HIS A 166 3.77 4.37 -4.22
CA HIS A 166 3.89 3.17 -5.03
C HIS A 166 2.71 2.24 -4.80
N PHE A 167 2.56 1.25 -5.66
CA PHE A 167 1.36 0.44 -5.73
C PHE A 167 1.71 -1.04 -5.66
N ALA A 168 0.86 -1.81 -4.98
CA ALA A 168 0.85 -3.26 -5.11
C ALA A 168 -0.53 -3.75 -5.54
N PHE A 169 -0.51 -4.86 -6.23
CA PHE A 169 -1.71 -5.54 -6.73
C PHE A 169 -1.58 -7.03 -6.45
N GLU A 170 -2.68 -7.68 -6.18
CA GLU A 170 -2.79 -9.13 -6.20
C GLU A 170 -4.18 -9.52 -6.71
N ASP A 171 -4.35 -10.78 -7.10
CA ASP A 171 -5.65 -11.29 -7.51
C ASP A 171 -5.96 -12.68 -6.95
N ALA A 172 -7.17 -13.17 -7.22
CA ALA A 172 -7.66 -14.46 -6.74
C ALA A 172 -6.85 -15.67 -7.24
N THR A 173 -5.93 -15.51 -8.19
CA THR A 173 -4.99 -16.58 -8.64
C THR A 173 -3.70 -16.61 -7.82
N GLY A 174 -3.50 -15.59 -6.97
CA GLY A 174 -2.27 -15.36 -6.23
C GLY A 174 -1.17 -14.71 -7.06
N ASP A 175 -1.49 -14.22 -8.26
CA ASP A 175 -0.58 -13.34 -8.99
C ASP A 175 -0.43 -12.01 -8.25
N SER A 176 0.75 -11.39 -8.35
CA SER A 176 1.09 -10.18 -7.61
C SER A 176 2.01 -9.28 -8.40
N ALA A 177 1.88 -7.98 -8.22
CA ALA A 177 2.82 -7.02 -8.77
C ALA A 177 3.06 -5.86 -7.80
N VAL A 178 4.29 -5.34 -7.81
CA VAL A 178 4.65 -4.06 -7.20
C VAL A 178 5.07 -3.11 -8.31
N ILE A 179 4.57 -1.88 -8.28
CA ILE A 179 4.80 -0.87 -9.32
C ILE A 179 5.28 0.42 -8.67
N GLU A 180 6.39 0.93 -9.16
CA GLU A 180 7.01 2.17 -8.72
C GLU A 180 7.32 3.08 -9.91
N TYR A 181 7.28 4.38 -9.67
CA TYR A 181 7.82 5.38 -10.58
C TYR A 181 9.09 5.97 -9.95
N ILE A 182 10.25 5.61 -10.47
CA ILE A 182 11.57 6.05 -9.98
C ILE A 182 12.25 6.85 -11.09
N ASP A 183 12.67 8.07 -10.78
CA ASP A 183 13.27 9.00 -11.74
C ASP A 183 12.39 9.20 -13.00
N GLY A 184 11.06 9.30 -12.79
CA GLY A 184 10.08 9.42 -13.86
C GLY A 184 9.89 8.16 -14.73
N LYS A 185 10.48 7.02 -14.33
CA LYS A 185 10.43 5.77 -15.07
C LYS A 185 9.61 4.71 -14.34
N LEU A 186 8.74 4.05 -15.07
CA LEU A 186 7.94 2.93 -14.58
C LEU A 186 8.83 1.72 -14.30
N LYS A 187 8.73 1.18 -13.08
CA LYS A 187 9.33 -0.08 -12.63
C LYS A 187 8.23 -1.04 -12.27
N ILE A 188 8.26 -2.25 -12.82
CA ILE A 188 7.28 -3.31 -12.57
C ILE A 188 7.99 -4.54 -12.05
N TYR A 189 7.58 -5.02 -10.89
CA TYR A 189 7.98 -6.29 -10.30
C TYR A 189 6.76 -7.20 -10.32
N HIS A 190 6.71 -8.16 -11.24
CA HIS A 190 5.54 -8.98 -11.49
C HIS A 190 5.82 -10.46 -11.21
N GLY A 191 4.97 -11.10 -10.44
CA GLY A 191 5.00 -12.51 -10.07
C GLY A 191 4.68 -12.74 -8.59
N LYS A 192 4.31 -13.99 -8.27
CA LYS A 192 3.87 -14.42 -6.93
C LYS A 192 4.89 -14.16 -5.81
N GLN A 193 6.17 -14.11 -6.15
CA GLN A 193 7.25 -13.81 -5.19
C GLN A 193 7.23 -12.38 -4.65
N TYR A 194 6.59 -11.44 -5.35
CA TYR A 194 6.48 -10.05 -4.93
C TYR A 194 5.24 -9.83 -4.04
N SER A 195 5.12 -10.67 -3.01
CA SER A 195 3.95 -10.75 -2.13
C SER A 195 3.94 -9.74 -0.99
N VAL A 196 5.07 -9.09 -0.72
CA VAL A 196 5.23 -8.11 0.37
C VAL A 196 5.61 -6.75 -0.20
N MET A 197 5.01 -5.68 0.30
CA MET A 197 5.41 -4.30 0.07
C MET A 197 5.34 -3.52 1.39
N THR A 198 6.35 -2.71 1.65
CA THR A 198 6.37 -1.69 2.70
C THR A 198 6.80 -0.37 2.05
N ASN A 199 7.07 0.68 2.80
CA ASN A 199 7.44 1.99 2.24
C ASN A 199 8.91 2.03 1.75
N GLU A 200 9.71 2.97 2.28
CA GLU A 200 11.13 3.15 1.96
C GLU A 200 12.01 1.96 2.36
N PRO A 201 13.13 1.78 1.69
CA PRO A 201 13.55 2.35 0.41
C PRO A 201 12.80 1.74 -0.78
N ARG A 202 13.05 2.26 -2.00
CA ARG A 202 12.48 1.69 -3.23
C ARG A 202 12.70 0.18 -3.33
N TYR A 203 11.83 -0.47 -4.06
CA TYR A 203 11.62 -1.93 -3.97
C TYR A 203 12.85 -2.78 -4.34
N ASP A 204 13.67 -2.34 -5.31
CA ASP A 204 14.91 -3.03 -5.66
C ASP A 204 15.91 -3.06 -4.49
N LEU A 205 15.98 -2.00 -3.69
CA LEU A 205 16.82 -1.95 -2.50
C LEU A 205 16.26 -2.81 -1.36
N GLN A 206 14.92 -2.87 -1.24
CA GLN A 206 14.24 -3.80 -0.31
C GLN A 206 14.59 -5.25 -0.65
N LEU A 207 14.51 -5.64 -1.93
CA LEU A 207 14.87 -6.99 -2.39
C LEU A 207 16.34 -7.30 -2.16
N ALA A 208 17.24 -6.33 -2.41
CA ALA A 208 18.67 -6.50 -2.15
C ALA A 208 18.96 -6.72 -0.66
N ASN A 209 18.25 -5.98 0.22
CA ASN A 209 18.34 -6.16 1.66
C ASN A 209 17.83 -7.55 2.09
N LEU A 210 16.68 -7.97 1.56
CA LEU A 210 16.14 -9.33 1.82
C LEU A 210 17.13 -10.42 1.42
N ALA A 211 17.73 -10.31 0.23
CA ALA A 211 18.71 -11.27 -0.25
C ALA A 211 19.96 -11.34 0.65
N LYS A 212 20.35 -10.23 1.29
CA LYS A 212 21.41 -10.20 2.30
C LYS A 212 21.03 -11.06 3.52
N TYR A 213 19.85 -10.81 4.11
CA TYR A 213 19.36 -11.59 5.26
C TYR A 213 19.24 -13.09 4.93
N GLN A 214 18.72 -13.42 3.76
CA GLN A 214 18.56 -14.82 3.32
C GLN A 214 19.90 -15.55 3.13
N ARG A 215 20.96 -14.86 2.72
CA ARG A 215 22.32 -15.45 2.63
C ARG A 215 22.94 -15.67 4.01
N GLU A 216 22.66 -14.81 4.95
CA GLU A 216 23.18 -14.89 6.31
C GLU A 216 22.14 -15.62 7.19
N SER A 217 22.06 -16.96 7.07
CA SER A 217 21.00 -17.75 7.72
C SER A 217 20.89 -17.55 9.24
N SER A 218 22.00 -17.17 9.91
CA SER A 218 22.01 -16.83 11.35
C SER A 218 21.21 -15.54 11.66
N LEU A 219 21.07 -14.63 10.70
CA LEU A 219 20.29 -13.40 10.85
C LEU A 219 18.82 -13.59 10.46
N TYR A 220 18.53 -14.58 9.59
CA TYR A 220 17.18 -14.81 9.08
C TYR A 220 16.46 -15.92 9.87
N THR A 221 16.34 -15.71 11.18
CA THR A 221 15.65 -16.60 12.12
C THR A 221 14.67 -15.82 12.99
N ALA A 222 13.67 -16.49 13.56
CA ALA A 222 12.67 -15.84 14.41
C ALA A 222 13.26 -14.97 15.54
N ASN A 223 14.42 -15.38 16.09
CA ASN A 223 15.08 -14.70 17.22
C ASN A 223 15.95 -13.51 16.78
N ASN A 224 16.36 -13.45 15.51
CA ASN A 224 17.34 -12.48 15.03
C ASN A 224 16.77 -11.51 13.95
N LEU A 225 15.44 -11.52 13.76
CA LEU A 225 14.80 -10.56 12.85
C LEU A 225 14.99 -9.13 13.37
N PRO A 226 15.13 -8.14 12.47
CA PRO A 226 15.26 -6.76 12.88
C PRO A 226 13.98 -6.26 13.55
N GLY A 227 14.08 -5.78 14.81
CA GLY A 227 12.92 -5.41 15.64
C GLY A 227 12.37 -4.01 15.40
N GLY A 228 13.11 -3.13 14.71
CA GLY A 228 12.73 -1.73 14.56
C GLY A 228 11.47 -1.51 13.72
N ALA A 229 10.82 -0.34 13.91
CA ALA A 229 9.61 0.06 13.17
C ALA A 229 9.90 0.52 11.72
N TYR A 230 11.17 0.75 11.35
CA TYR A 230 11.55 1.16 10.00
C TYR A 230 11.04 0.21 8.92
N SER A 231 10.61 0.78 7.81
CA SER A 231 10.04 0.05 6.67
C SER A 231 10.91 -1.13 6.21
N ALA A 232 12.23 -0.92 6.06
CA ALA A 232 13.17 -1.98 5.69
C ALA A 232 13.18 -3.16 6.68
N ASN A 233 13.04 -2.88 7.99
CA ASN A 233 12.97 -3.92 9.03
C ASN A 233 11.64 -4.66 8.99
N ARG A 234 10.53 -3.94 8.76
CA ARG A 234 9.19 -4.53 8.59
C ARG A 234 9.13 -5.42 7.36
N PHE A 235 9.78 -5.01 6.25
CA PHE A 235 9.88 -5.80 5.03
C PHE A 235 10.53 -7.17 5.28
N ILE A 236 11.66 -7.20 6.01
CA ILE A 236 12.34 -8.45 6.35
C ILE A 236 11.46 -9.34 7.23
N ARG A 237 10.83 -8.76 8.28
CA ARG A 237 9.91 -9.51 9.15
C ARG A 237 8.71 -10.05 8.38
N ALA A 238 8.10 -9.22 7.54
CA ALA A 238 6.94 -9.58 6.74
C ALA A 238 7.23 -10.76 5.80
N TYR A 239 8.35 -10.73 5.11
CA TYR A 239 8.77 -11.86 4.28
C TYR A 239 9.04 -13.13 5.11
N TYR A 240 9.73 -12.99 6.22
CA TYR A 240 10.00 -14.14 7.09
C TYR A 240 8.70 -14.76 7.63
N TYR A 241 7.81 -13.94 8.18
CA TYR A 241 6.55 -14.43 8.74
C TYR A 241 5.68 -15.06 7.65
N ASN A 242 5.58 -14.42 6.48
CA ASN A 242 4.80 -14.94 5.35
C ASN A 242 5.31 -16.30 4.88
N ALA A 243 6.63 -16.47 4.78
CA ALA A 243 7.26 -17.74 4.37
C ALA A 243 7.07 -18.88 5.39
N ASN A 244 6.82 -18.53 6.67
CA ASN A 244 6.63 -19.49 7.76
C ASN A 244 5.16 -19.71 8.16
N LEU A 245 4.20 -19.03 7.47
CA LEU A 245 2.79 -19.38 7.63
C LEU A 245 2.49 -20.77 7.03
N PRO A 246 1.52 -21.50 7.59
CA PRO A 246 1.13 -22.79 7.03
C PRO A 246 0.49 -22.61 5.64
N THR A 247 0.76 -23.52 4.72
CA THR A 247 0.11 -23.56 3.40
C THR A 247 -1.36 -24.03 3.49
N LYS A 248 -1.78 -24.55 4.64
CA LYS A 248 -3.19 -24.88 4.92
C LYS A 248 -3.47 -24.45 6.36
N PRO A 249 -4.57 -23.73 6.61
CA PRO A 249 -4.99 -23.37 7.96
C PRO A 249 -5.24 -24.65 8.78
N ASP A 250 -4.92 -24.60 10.05
CA ASP A 250 -5.34 -25.66 10.97
C ASP A 250 -6.86 -25.54 11.26
N ARG A 251 -7.40 -26.54 12.00
CA ARG A 251 -8.83 -26.54 12.33
C ARG A 251 -9.22 -25.49 13.39
N THR A 252 -8.24 -24.88 14.05
CA THR A 252 -8.45 -23.99 15.18
C THR A 252 -8.40 -22.51 14.79
N ARG A 253 -7.80 -22.18 13.63
CA ARG A 253 -7.59 -20.80 13.16
C ARG A 253 -8.03 -20.64 11.72
N THR A 254 -8.72 -19.53 11.45
CA THR A 254 -9.11 -19.15 10.09
C THR A 254 -7.93 -18.49 9.36
N PRO A 255 -7.91 -18.49 8.02
CA PRO A 255 -6.95 -17.69 7.24
C PRO A 255 -6.88 -16.23 7.67
N VAL A 256 -8.03 -15.63 7.97
CA VAL A 256 -8.15 -14.24 8.45
C VAL A 256 -7.40 -14.03 9.76
N ALA A 257 -7.53 -14.97 10.72
CA ALA A 257 -6.83 -14.90 12.00
C ALA A 257 -5.30 -14.99 11.82
N TYR A 258 -4.83 -15.86 10.91
CA TYR A 258 -3.41 -15.92 10.56
C TYR A 258 -2.91 -14.61 9.96
N MET A 259 -3.68 -14.00 9.03
CA MET A 259 -3.28 -12.76 8.38
C MET A 259 -3.27 -11.57 9.34
N PHE A 260 -4.24 -11.46 10.27
CA PHE A 260 -4.19 -10.44 11.31
C PHE A 260 -3.00 -10.67 12.27
N SER A 261 -2.72 -11.90 12.67
CA SER A 261 -1.54 -12.20 13.48
C SER A 261 -0.23 -11.80 12.80
N LEU A 262 -0.12 -12.06 11.50
CA LEU A 262 1.04 -11.72 10.71
C LEU A 262 1.21 -10.20 10.58
N ILE A 263 0.14 -9.48 10.21
CA ILE A 263 0.23 -8.04 9.98
C ILE A 263 0.47 -7.26 11.28
N ASN A 264 -0.04 -7.75 12.42
CA ASN A 264 0.24 -7.17 13.73
C ASN A 264 1.73 -7.26 14.11
N GLY A 265 2.46 -8.26 13.61
CA GLY A 265 3.91 -8.39 13.80
C GLY A 265 4.74 -7.31 13.07
N VAL A 266 4.12 -6.53 12.20
CA VAL A 266 4.74 -5.41 11.47
C VAL A 266 4.02 -4.08 11.64
N SER A 267 2.97 -4.03 12.46
CA SER A 267 2.24 -2.82 12.83
C SER A 267 3.06 -1.94 13.76
N SER A 268 2.80 -0.65 13.73
CA SER A 268 3.40 0.37 14.59
C SER A 268 2.43 0.74 15.72
N PRO A 269 2.80 0.60 16.99
CA PRO A 269 1.93 0.97 18.09
C PRO A 269 1.80 2.50 18.25
N TYR A 270 0.78 2.95 18.95
CA TYR A 270 0.72 4.33 19.44
C TYR A 270 1.77 4.51 20.54
N TYR A 271 2.58 5.57 20.44
CA TYR A 271 3.56 5.94 21.46
C TYR A 271 3.01 7.03 22.38
N ALA A 272 3.46 7.06 23.64
CA ALA A 272 3.03 8.05 24.62
C ALA A 272 3.31 9.51 24.19
N ASN A 273 4.34 9.74 23.41
CA ASN A 273 4.72 11.04 22.86
C ASN A 273 4.32 11.21 21.40
N TYR A 274 3.35 10.44 20.93
CA TYR A 274 2.84 10.56 19.59
C TYR A 274 2.37 12.00 19.32
N SER A 275 3.02 12.65 18.38
CA SER A 275 2.64 13.98 17.90
C SER A 275 1.83 13.84 16.63
N GLN A 276 0.68 14.49 16.56
CA GLN A 276 -0.08 14.62 15.32
C GLN A 276 0.61 15.55 14.29
N ASN A 277 1.82 16.02 14.61
CA ASN A 277 2.64 16.77 13.68
C ASN A 277 3.46 15.80 12.83
N CYS A 278 3.15 15.73 11.56
CA CYS A 278 3.75 14.81 10.61
C CYS A 278 5.20 15.14 10.25
N GLY A 279 5.77 16.23 10.77
CA GLY A 279 7.13 16.64 10.40
C GLY A 279 7.32 16.85 8.89
N PHE A 280 6.32 17.36 8.17
CA PHE A 280 6.46 17.66 6.75
C PHE A 280 7.49 18.76 6.55
N ASP A 281 8.42 18.53 5.62
CA ASP A 281 9.39 19.54 5.20
C ASP A 281 8.77 20.59 4.25
N ALA A 282 9.58 21.55 3.81
CA ALA A 282 9.12 22.63 2.92
C ALA A 282 8.61 22.12 1.54
N SER A 283 8.95 20.89 1.14
CA SER A 283 8.44 20.25 -0.08
C SER A 283 7.13 19.48 0.15
N GLY A 284 6.64 19.42 1.40
CA GLY A 284 5.47 18.66 1.79
C GLY A 284 5.74 17.17 1.95
N ILE A 285 6.99 16.79 2.15
CA ILE A 285 7.40 15.40 2.39
C ILE A 285 7.64 15.22 3.89
N ALA A 286 7.04 14.19 4.46
CA ALA A 286 7.16 13.94 5.89
C ALA A 286 8.55 13.41 6.26
N SER A 287 9.06 13.88 7.40
CA SER A 287 10.40 13.58 7.92
C SER A 287 10.39 12.71 9.20
N GLU A 288 9.22 12.45 9.78
CA GLU A 288 9.11 11.72 11.05
C GLU A 288 9.29 10.21 10.90
N ASP A 289 9.91 9.60 11.90
CA ASP A 289 10.42 8.23 11.81
C ASP A 289 9.37 7.13 12.04
N THR A 290 8.28 7.42 12.73
CA THR A 290 7.31 6.39 13.11
C THR A 290 5.90 6.92 13.20
N TRP A 291 5.03 6.40 12.35
CA TRP A 291 3.60 6.66 12.38
C TRP A 291 2.85 5.45 12.95
N PRO A 292 1.88 5.65 13.84
CA PRO A 292 1.12 4.54 14.37
C PRO A 292 0.19 3.95 13.31
N THR A 293 -0.06 2.66 13.43
CA THR A 293 -1.08 1.98 12.62
C THR A 293 -2.46 2.45 13.03
N LYS A 294 -3.15 3.16 12.14
CA LYS A 294 -4.52 3.65 12.37
C LYS A 294 -5.55 2.54 12.22
N TRP A 295 -5.36 1.70 11.21
CA TRP A 295 -6.18 0.53 10.98
C TRP A 295 -5.38 -0.57 10.27
N SER A 296 -5.89 -1.77 10.38
CA SER A 296 -5.44 -2.93 9.64
C SER A 296 -6.62 -3.61 8.96
N ALA A 297 -6.35 -4.27 7.84
CA ALA A 297 -7.39 -4.96 7.11
C ALA A 297 -6.87 -6.25 6.48
N VAL A 298 -7.78 -7.18 6.24
CA VAL A 298 -7.53 -8.41 5.50
C VAL A 298 -8.54 -8.52 4.37
N LEU A 299 -8.06 -8.80 3.17
CA LEU A 299 -8.87 -9.14 2.01
C LEU A 299 -8.92 -10.66 1.83
N ASP A 300 -10.11 -11.22 1.60
CA ASP A 300 -10.30 -12.54 0.98
C ASP A 300 -10.48 -12.29 -0.52
N ASN A 301 -9.40 -12.49 -1.28
CA ASN A 301 -9.39 -12.16 -2.71
C ASN A 301 -10.34 -13.05 -3.52
N LYS A 302 -10.56 -14.29 -3.10
CA LYS A 302 -11.45 -15.22 -3.79
C LYS A 302 -12.93 -14.82 -3.68
N ASN A 303 -13.34 -14.36 -2.50
CA ASN A 303 -14.73 -14.10 -2.18
C ASN A 303 -15.09 -12.60 -2.19
N ALA A 304 -14.12 -11.72 -2.48
CA ALA A 304 -14.25 -10.27 -2.41
C ALA A 304 -14.83 -9.80 -1.07
N ILE A 305 -14.14 -10.19 0.02
CA ILE A 305 -14.52 -9.83 1.40
C ILE A 305 -13.41 -8.96 1.99
N LEU A 306 -13.82 -7.87 2.63
CA LEU A 306 -12.97 -7.03 3.46
C LEU A 306 -13.26 -7.30 4.93
N TYR A 307 -12.21 -7.58 5.70
CA TYR A 307 -12.21 -7.55 7.17
C TYR A 307 -11.40 -6.33 7.60
N PHE A 308 -12.05 -5.38 8.22
CA PHE A 308 -11.46 -4.09 8.60
C PHE A 308 -11.45 -3.92 10.11
N HIS A 309 -10.28 -3.64 10.66
CA HIS A 309 -10.08 -3.36 12.09
C HIS A 309 -9.52 -1.95 12.25
N ASN A 310 -10.34 -1.05 12.80
CA ASN A 310 -9.89 0.28 13.19
C ASN A 310 -9.21 0.17 14.56
N ASN A 311 -7.93 0.57 14.65
CA ASN A 311 -7.16 0.44 15.88
C ASN A 311 -7.60 1.40 17.00
N SER A 312 -8.50 2.32 16.72
CA SER A 312 -9.19 3.12 17.75
C SER A 312 -10.42 2.42 18.34
N GLY A 313 -10.83 1.27 17.79
CA GLY A 313 -11.99 0.48 18.22
C GLY A 313 -11.63 -0.96 18.61
N GLU A 314 -12.61 -1.68 19.15
CA GLU A 314 -12.41 -3.05 19.66
C GLU A 314 -12.87 -4.14 18.67
N SER A 315 -13.65 -3.77 17.64
CA SER A 315 -14.31 -4.72 16.76
C SER A 315 -13.73 -4.74 15.34
N THR A 316 -13.90 -5.86 14.67
CA THR A 316 -13.58 -6.00 13.24
C THR A 316 -14.86 -6.00 12.43
N LEU A 317 -14.98 -5.05 11.52
CA LEU A 317 -16.07 -4.97 10.55
C LEU A 317 -15.81 -5.95 9.40
N THR A 318 -16.84 -6.69 8.99
CA THR A 318 -16.78 -7.56 7.81
C THR A 318 -17.73 -7.04 6.74
N VAL A 319 -17.18 -6.76 5.56
CA VAL A 319 -17.96 -6.33 4.39
C VAL A 319 -17.78 -7.34 3.27
N LYS A 320 -18.87 -7.98 2.84
CA LYS A 320 -18.87 -8.93 1.72
C LYS A 320 -19.52 -8.27 0.52
N LEU A 321 -18.79 -8.17 -0.58
CA LEU A 321 -19.29 -7.47 -1.77
C LEU A 321 -20.62 -8.05 -2.29
N ASN A 322 -20.78 -9.37 -2.20
CA ASN A 322 -21.99 -10.07 -2.67
C ASN A 322 -23.24 -9.85 -1.81
N ASP A 323 -23.12 -9.22 -0.64
CA ASP A 323 -24.29 -8.88 0.21
C ASP A 323 -24.98 -7.60 -0.28
N TYR A 324 -24.46 -6.94 -1.32
CA TYR A 324 -24.97 -5.68 -1.86
C TYR A 324 -25.49 -5.81 -3.29
N ASP A 325 -26.45 -4.97 -3.66
CA ASP A 325 -26.89 -4.83 -5.06
C ASP A 325 -25.80 -4.10 -5.88
N LEU A 326 -25.07 -4.87 -6.68
CA LEU A 326 -23.95 -4.39 -7.47
C LEU A 326 -24.35 -3.61 -8.73
N ASN A 327 -25.67 -3.46 -8.99
CA ASN A 327 -26.22 -2.69 -10.11
C ASN A 327 -26.98 -1.45 -9.65
N ARG A 328 -26.91 -1.11 -8.39
CA ARG A 328 -27.73 -0.06 -7.74
C ARG A 328 -27.58 1.34 -8.37
N GLY A 329 -26.53 1.60 -9.15
CA GLY A 329 -26.25 2.91 -9.75
C GLY A 329 -25.81 4.00 -8.77
N LYS A 330 -25.56 3.64 -7.50
CA LYS A 330 -25.18 4.57 -6.42
C LYS A 330 -24.30 3.85 -5.41
N ALA A 331 -23.18 4.46 -5.03
CA ALA A 331 -22.30 3.95 -3.98
C ALA A 331 -22.99 3.92 -2.60
N ILE A 332 -22.57 2.97 -1.77
CA ILE A 332 -22.98 2.84 -0.36
C ILE A 332 -21.77 3.16 0.50
N VAL A 333 -21.95 4.06 1.46
CA VAL A 333 -20.95 4.39 2.48
C VAL A 333 -21.32 3.66 3.75
N ILE A 334 -20.34 2.99 4.35
CA ILE A 334 -20.42 2.28 5.63
C ILE A 334 -19.45 2.99 6.57
N ASN A 335 -19.99 3.56 7.64
CA ASN A 335 -19.25 4.29 8.67
C ASN A 335 -18.94 3.39 9.87
#